data_15574f98aa8b6f57e5ad4a738bd924b9
#
_entry.id   15574f98aa8b6f57e5ad4a738bd924b9
#
_cell.length_a   1.000
_cell.length_b   1.000
_cell.length_c   1.000
_cell.angle_alpha   90.00
_cell.angle_beta   90.00
_cell.angle_gamma   90.00
#
_symmetry.space_group_name_H-M   'P 1'
#
loop_
_entity.id
_entity.type
_entity.pdbx_description
1 polymer ?
#
loop_
_entity_poly.entity_id
_entity_poly.type
_entity_poly.pdbx_seq_one_letter_code
_entity_poly.pdbx_strand_id
1 'polypeptide(L)'
;MYTTSCVIPVIKSPKDYQAYRISPHDSNRLAIIFDSVSANTSLTCCVEIFDVGGQTPPNRHEWAVEMFFILKGEGIVICDGKTVGIKAGDSLLVPPTGTHLIRNIGDSRLYTLTIMIPNEDFSELIRSGIPVELDAEDMTVLGRLDSLKFV
;
A
#
# COMPACT_ATOMS: atom_id res chain seq x y z
N MET A 1 31.87 12.45 26.43
CA MET A 1 31.43 13.31 25.33
C MET A 1 30.20 12.66 24.71
N TYR A 2 29.02 13.17 24.98
CA TYR A 2 27.81 12.67 24.35
C TYR A 2 27.72 13.32 22.97
N THR A 3 27.97 12.55 21.92
CA THR A 3 27.63 12.97 20.57
C THR A 3 26.11 12.91 20.47
N THR A 4 25.42 14.04 20.48
CA THR A 4 24.02 14.12 20.10
C THR A 4 23.93 13.71 18.64
N SER A 5 23.56 12.45 18.38
CA SER A 5 23.24 12.01 17.02
C SER A 5 22.05 12.83 16.55
N CYS A 6 22.26 13.66 15.54
CA CYS A 6 21.16 14.39 14.91
C CYS A 6 20.30 13.38 14.16
N VAL A 7 19.07 13.16 14.61
CA VAL A 7 18.10 12.32 13.91
C VAL A 7 17.43 13.16 12.82
N ILE A 8 17.61 12.76 11.58
CA ILE A 8 17.02 13.44 10.42
C ILE A 8 15.84 12.59 9.92
N PRO A 9 14.65 13.18 9.71
CA PRO A 9 13.54 12.46 9.14
C PRO A 9 13.86 12.01 7.70
N VAL A 10 13.35 10.84 7.32
CA VAL A 10 13.40 10.35 5.94
C VAL A 10 12.20 10.91 5.19
N ILE A 11 12.46 11.65 4.11
CA ILE A 11 11.43 12.26 3.28
C ILE A 11 11.46 11.62 1.90
N LYS A 12 10.30 11.22 1.41
CA LYS A 12 10.12 10.66 0.07
C LYS A 12 8.93 11.31 -0.62
N SER A 13 9.02 11.44 -1.93
CA SER A 13 7.93 11.86 -2.79
C SER A 13 7.61 10.75 -3.81
N PRO A 14 6.49 10.84 -4.53
CA PRO A 14 6.08 9.78 -5.46
C PRO A 14 7.14 9.36 -6.48
N LYS A 15 7.99 10.28 -6.92
CA LYS A 15 9.13 9.98 -7.82
C LYS A 15 10.18 9.06 -7.21
N ASP A 16 10.21 8.95 -5.87
CA ASP A 16 11.19 8.13 -5.14
C ASP A 16 10.63 6.75 -4.80
N TYR A 17 9.33 6.52 -5.03
CA TYR A 17 8.69 5.25 -4.72
C TYR A 17 9.07 4.20 -5.75
N GLN A 18 9.40 3.02 -5.27
CA GLN A 18 9.69 1.87 -6.12
C GLN A 18 8.49 0.95 -6.13
N ALA A 19 7.94 0.70 -7.33
CA ALA A 19 6.75 -0.12 -7.50
C ALA A 19 7.09 -1.49 -8.10
N TYR A 20 6.31 -2.48 -7.66
CA TYR A 20 6.47 -3.88 -8.06
C TYR A 20 5.11 -4.53 -8.27
N ARG A 21 5.10 -5.58 -9.11
CA ARG A 21 4.11 -6.65 -9.08
C ARG A 21 4.72 -7.85 -8.38
N ILE A 22 4.02 -8.43 -7.42
CA ILE A 22 4.53 -9.60 -6.70
C ILE A 22 4.67 -10.79 -7.65
N SER A 23 3.70 -10.98 -8.55
CA SER A 23 3.70 -12.03 -9.57
C SER A 23 3.42 -11.43 -10.95
N PRO A 24 3.93 -12.06 -12.05
CA PRO A 24 3.62 -11.60 -13.41
C PRO A 24 2.13 -11.59 -13.75
N HIS A 25 1.35 -12.40 -13.05
CA HIS A 25 -0.10 -12.53 -13.27
C HIS A 25 -0.93 -11.61 -12.39
N ASP A 26 -0.30 -10.91 -11.43
CA ASP A 26 -1.00 -9.96 -10.58
C ASP A 26 -1.33 -8.69 -11.35
N SER A 27 -2.56 -8.21 -11.19
CA SER A 27 -2.96 -6.90 -11.67
C SER A 27 -2.54 -5.78 -10.71
N ASN A 28 -2.35 -6.12 -9.43
CA ASN A 28 -1.99 -5.16 -8.40
C ASN A 28 -0.53 -4.74 -8.49
N ARG A 29 -0.29 -3.48 -8.16
CA ARG A 29 1.04 -2.89 -8.06
C ARG A 29 1.21 -2.32 -6.65
N LEU A 30 2.39 -2.48 -6.09
CA LEU A 30 2.72 -1.99 -4.75
C LEU A 30 3.89 -1.03 -4.86
N ALA A 31 3.68 0.23 -4.51
CA ALA A 31 4.71 1.26 -4.50
C ALA A 31 5.21 1.44 -3.07
N ILE A 32 6.44 1.00 -2.80
CA ILE A 32 7.04 1.08 -1.47
C ILE A 32 7.40 2.52 -1.16
N ILE A 33 6.94 3.01 -0.02
CA ILE A 33 7.31 4.31 0.54
C ILE A 33 8.42 4.12 1.57
N PHE A 34 8.15 3.34 2.62
CA PHE A 34 9.10 3.05 3.70
C PHE A 34 9.12 1.57 4.02
N ASP A 35 10.31 1.04 4.19
CA ASP A 35 10.57 -0.32 4.67
C ASP A 35 11.96 -0.40 5.29
N SER A 36 12.41 -1.61 5.62
CA SER A 36 13.73 -1.83 6.21
C SER A 36 14.87 -1.37 5.30
N VAL A 37 14.72 -1.52 3.99
CA VAL A 37 15.74 -1.13 3.00
C VAL A 37 15.79 0.38 2.81
N SER A 38 14.63 1.01 2.65
CA SER A 38 14.55 2.43 2.29
C SER A 38 14.61 3.39 3.48
N ALA A 39 14.28 2.92 4.68
CA ALA A 39 14.13 3.78 5.86
C ALA A 39 14.60 3.13 7.17
N ASN A 40 15.24 1.96 7.13
CA ASN A 40 15.70 1.24 8.30
C ASN A 40 14.63 1.12 9.40
N THR A 41 13.45 0.69 9.02
CA THR A 41 12.29 0.54 9.92
C THR A 41 11.74 -0.88 9.86
N SER A 42 11.07 -1.29 10.93
CA SER A 42 10.40 -2.60 11.02
C SER A 42 8.99 -2.62 10.42
N LEU A 43 8.50 -1.49 9.95
CA LEU A 43 7.20 -1.43 9.25
C LEU A 43 7.38 -1.51 7.73
N THR A 44 6.31 -1.88 7.04
CA THR A 44 6.17 -1.64 5.60
C THR A 44 5.06 -0.64 5.39
N CYS A 45 5.36 0.43 4.66
CA CYS A 45 4.40 1.42 4.22
C CYS A 45 4.46 1.49 2.69
N CYS A 46 3.36 1.19 2.03
CA CYS A 46 3.28 1.22 0.58
C CYS A 46 1.93 1.76 0.11
N VAL A 47 1.86 2.15 -1.15
CA VAL A 47 0.58 2.34 -1.82
C VAL A 47 0.31 1.11 -2.67
N GLU A 48 -0.81 0.47 -2.42
CA GLU A 48 -1.29 -0.63 -3.23
C GLU A 48 -2.30 -0.11 -4.25
N ILE A 49 -2.10 -0.49 -5.51
CA ILE A 49 -2.87 0.00 -6.65
C ILE A 49 -3.54 -1.18 -7.33
N PHE A 50 -4.85 -1.16 -7.33
CA PHE A 50 -5.68 -2.22 -7.90
C PHE A 50 -6.29 -1.73 -9.21
N ASP A 51 -6.01 -2.41 -10.30
CA ASP A 51 -6.74 -2.19 -11.54
C ASP A 51 -8.22 -2.57 -11.37
N VAL A 52 -9.07 -2.14 -12.28
CA VAL A 52 -10.49 -2.49 -12.24
C VAL A 52 -10.65 -4.02 -12.22
N GLY A 53 -11.40 -4.54 -11.24
CA GLY A 53 -11.57 -5.97 -11.02
C GLY A 53 -10.37 -6.68 -10.36
N GLY A 54 -9.30 -5.96 -10.07
CA GLY A 54 -8.13 -6.50 -9.38
C GLY A 54 -8.41 -6.83 -7.92
N GLN A 55 -7.67 -7.79 -7.39
CA GLN A 55 -7.78 -8.20 -5.98
C GLN A 55 -6.45 -8.75 -5.47
N THR A 56 -6.26 -8.70 -4.15
CA THR A 56 -5.21 -9.48 -3.52
C THR A 56 -5.60 -10.96 -3.47
N PRO A 57 -4.63 -11.90 -3.45
CA PRO A 57 -4.93 -13.24 -2.99
C PRO A 57 -5.38 -13.21 -1.51
N PRO A 58 -6.17 -14.19 -1.05
CA PRO A 58 -6.42 -14.32 0.39
C PRO A 58 -5.08 -14.46 1.13
N ASN A 59 -4.90 -13.67 2.17
CA ASN A 59 -3.67 -13.67 2.96
C ASN A 59 -3.97 -13.51 4.45
N ARG A 60 -3.00 -13.88 5.26
CA ARG A 60 -3.09 -13.88 6.72
C ARG A 60 -1.72 -13.58 7.30
N HIS A 61 -1.67 -12.78 8.34
CA HIS A 61 -0.45 -12.44 9.08
C HIS A 61 -0.54 -12.96 10.50
N GLU A 62 0.53 -13.56 11.00
CA GLU A 62 0.53 -14.16 12.34
C GLU A 62 0.69 -13.10 13.44
N TRP A 63 1.52 -12.09 13.19
CA TRP A 63 1.91 -11.09 14.18
C TRP A 63 1.56 -9.67 13.75
N ALA A 64 1.56 -9.40 12.45
CA ALA A 64 1.37 -8.08 11.93
C ALA A 64 -0.08 -7.61 12.04
N VAL A 65 -0.22 -6.34 12.40
CA VAL A 65 -1.42 -5.55 12.15
C VAL A 65 -1.27 -4.93 10.78
N GLU A 66 -2.30 -4.99 9.95
CA GLU A 66 -2.33 -4.35 8.65
C GLU A 66 -3.42 -3.29 8.60
N MET A 67 -3.03 -2.08 8.22
CA MET A 67 -3.94 -0.94 8.09
C MET A 67 -4.02 -0.51 6.63
N PHE A 68 -5.22 -0.14 6.21
CA PHE A 68 -5.46 0.44 4.90
C PHE A 68 -6.19 1.77 5.06
N PHE A 69 -5.71 2.77 4.37
CA PHE A 69 -6.41 4.03 4.20
C PHE A 69 -6.76 4.18 2.72
N ILE A 70 -8.04 4.31 2.40
CA ILE A 70 -8.49 4.36 1.01
C ILE A 70 -8.29 5.77 0.47
N LEU A 71 -7.34 5.92 -0.46
CA LEU A 71 -6.98 7.20 -1.06
C LEU A 71 -7.93 7.59 -2.18
N LYS A 72 -8.32 6.61 -3.01
CA LYS A 72 -9.19 6.83 -4.17
C LYS A 72 -9.85 5.53 -4.59
N GLY A 73 -11.07 5.61 -5.08
CA GLY A 73 -11.82 4.47 -5.59
C GLY A 73 -12.71 3.81 -4.53
N GLU A 74 -13.23 2.66 -4.87
CA GLU A 74 -14.11 1.88 -4.02
C GLU A 74 -13.87 0.38 -4.22
N GLY A 75 -14.14 -0.39 -3.19
CA GLY A 75 -13.92 -1.81 -3.21
C GLY A 75 -14.67 -2.54 -2.11
N ILE A 76 -14.31 -3.78 -1.92
CA ILE A 76 -14.76 -4.60 -0.78
C ILE A 76 -13.54 -5.21 -0.10
N VAL A 77 -13.65 -5.39 1.20
CA VAL A 77 -12.77 -6.25 1.98
C VAL A 77 -13.56 -7.48 2.40
N ILE A 78 -12.96 -8.63 2.24
CA ILE A 78 -13.51 -9.89 2.76
C ILE A 78 -12.55 -10.36 3.84
N CYS A 79 -13.03 -10.49 5.07
CA CYS A 79 -12.25 -10.94 6.20
C CYS A 79 -13.01 -12.01 6.96
N ASP A 80 -12.41 -13.19 7.10
CA ASP A 80 -13.02 -14.37 7.75
C ASP A 80 -14.46 -14.62 7.26
N GLY A 81 -14.67 -14.53 5.96
CA GLY A 81 -15.97 -14.76 5.30
C GLY A 81 -16.97 -13.60 5.38
N LYS A 82 -16.62 -12.49 6.04
CA LYS A 82 -17.47 -11.29 6.11
C LYS A 82 -17.04 -10.29 5.05
N THR A 83 -17.99 -9.74 4.32
CA THR A 83 -17.75 -8.75 3.27
C THR A 83 -18.19 -7.36 3.75
N VAL A 84 -17.31 -6.39 3.60
CA VAL A 84 -17.55 -4.97 3.94
C VAL A 84 -17.16 -4.10 2.77
N GLY A 85 -18.01 -3.14 2.40
CA GLY A 85 -17.68 -2.12 1.39
C GLY A 85 -16.72 -1.08 1.94
N ILE A 86 -15.81 -0.62 1.09
CA ILE A 86 -14.83 0.44 1.38
C ILE A 86 -14.81 1.45 0.24
N LYS A 87 -14.56 2.71 0.59
CA LYS A 87 -14.46 3.81 -0.39
C LYS A 87 -13.46 4.87 0.09
N ALA A 88 -13.11 5.77 -0.79
CA ALA A 88 -12.20 6.88 -0.50
C ALA A 88 -12.56 7.59 0.81
N GLY A 89 -11.57 7.77 1.68
CA GLY A 89 -11.71 8.34 3.02
C GLY A 89 -11.89 7.32 4.14
N ASP A 90 -12.26 6.09 3.82
CA ASP A 90 -12.38 5.02 4.82
C ASP A 90 -11.00 4.53 5.26
N SER A 91 -10.92 4.10 6.50
CA SER A 91 -9.77 3.39 7.08
C SER A 91 -10.24 2.05 7.60
N LEU A 92 -9.42 1.03 7.43
CA LEU A 92 -9.67 -0.27 8.03
C LEU A 92 -8.40 -0.84 8.66
N LEU A 93 -8.59 -1.68 9.64
CA LEU A 93 -7.50 -2.37 10.32
C LEU A 93 -7.84 -3.85 10.38
N VAL A 94 -6.91 -4.67 9.88
CA VAL A 94 -6.99 -6.13 9.99
C VAL A 94 -6.09 -6.56 11.14
N PRO A 95 -6.66 -7.13 12.21
CA PRO A 95 -5.86 -7.69 13.30
C PRO A 95 -5.03 -8.90 12.83
N PRO A 96 -4.00 -9.28 13.59
CA PRO A 96 -3.29 -10.53 13.33
C PRO A 96 -4.26 -11.71 13.22
N THR A 97 -3.91 -12.67 12.37
CA THR A 97 -4.64 -13.92 12.13
C THR A 97 -5.93 -13.84 11.30
N GLY A 98 -6.41 -12.64 10.99
CA GLY A 98 -7.56 -12.47 10.10
C GLY A 98 -7.20 -12.79 8.65
N THR A 99 -7.83 -13.84 8.09
CA THR A 99 -7.67 -14.13 6.65
C THR A 99 -8.49 -13.14 5.84
N HIS A 100 -7.85 -12.37 4.99
CA HIS A 100 -8.49 -11.27 4.29
C HIS A 100 -8.04 -11.14 2.84
N LEU A 101 -8.86 -10.47 2.06
CA LEU A 101 -8.54 -9.97 0.72
C LEU A 101 -9.25 -8.64 0.47
N ILE A 102 -8.68 -7.84 -0.41
CA ILE A 102 -9.30 -6.63 -0.94
C ILE A 102 -9.55 -6.82 -2.44
N ARG A 103 -10.71 -6.36 -2.89
CA ARG A 103 -11.09 -6.39 -4.31
C ARG A 103 -11.59 -5.02 -4.74
N ASN A 104 -11.11 -4.55 -5.87
CA ASN A 104 -11.63 -3.37 -6.53
C ASN A 104 -12.93 -3.75 -7.26
N ILE A 105 -14.04 -3.18 -6.83
CA ILE A 105 -15.37 -3.37 -7.47
C ILE A 105 -15.86 -2.12 -8.20
N GLY A 106 -15.06 -1.05 -8.20
CA GLY A 106 -15.38 0.19 -8.89
C GLY A 106 -15.07 0.14 -10.39
N ASP A 107 -15.29 1.26 -11.03
CA ASP A 107 -15.04 1.47 -12.46
C ASP A 107 -13.73 2.21 -12.74
N SER A 108 -12.96 2.49 -11.70
CA SER A 108 -11.64 3.11 -11.75
C SER A 108 -10.67 2.39 -10.83
N ARG A 109 -9.38 2.74 -10.90
CA ARG A 109 -8.35 2.17 -10.02
C ARG A 109 -8.66 2.48 -8.56
N LEU A 110 -8.42 1.49 -7.71
CA LEU A 110 -8.46 1.63 -6.26
C LEU A 110 -7.04 1.84 -5.74
N TYR A 111 -6.86 2.86 -4.92
CA TYR A 111 -5.57 3.20 -4.30
C TYR A 111 -5.71 3.13 -2.79
N THR A 112 -4.84 2.37 -2.15
CA THR A 112 -4.80 2.25 -0.70
C THR A 112 -3.42 2.60 -0.17
N LEU A 113 -3.36 3.42 0.89
CA LEU A 113 -2.15 3.50 1.70
C LEU A 113 -2.19 2.32 2.66
N THR A 114 -1.22 1.43 2.54
CA THR A 114 -1.15 0.19 3.31
C THR A 114 0.05 0.24 4.24
N ILE A 115 -0.19 -0.02 5.52
CA ILE A 115 0.85 -0.05 6.55
C ILE A 115 0.76 -1.39 7.29
N MET A 116 1.86 -2.11 7.34
CA MET A 116 1.98 -3.38 8.06
C MET A 116 3.07 -3.29 9.13
N ILE A 117 2.73 -3.63 10.36
CA ILE A 117 3.61 -3.58 11.53
C ILE A 117 3.43 -4.86 12.37
N PRO A 118 4.50 -5.61 12.64
CA PRO A 118 5.81 -5.54 11.98
C PRO A 118 5.72 -5.95 10.50
N ASN A 119 6.81 -5.79 9.77
CA ASN A 119 6.89 -6.10 8.34
C ASN A 119 6.54 -7.55 7.98
N GLU A 120 6.96 -8.53 8.80
CA GLU A 120 6.64 -9.95 8.62
C GLU A 120 6.96 -10.45 7.19
N ASP A 121 8.13 -10.06 6.67
CA ASP A 121 8.66 -10.37 5.33
C ASP A 121 7.85 -9.80 4.15
N PHE A 122 6.92 -8.89 4.41
CA PHE A 122 6.07 -8.33 3.36
C PHE A 122 6.85 -7.47 2.35
N SER A 123 7.72 -6.60 2.82
CA SER A 123 8.54 -5.79 1.89
C SER A 123 9.50 -6.64 1.08
N GLU A 124 10.05 -7.71 1.65
CA GLU A 124 10.90 -8.67 0.95
C GLU A 124 10.12 -9.39 -0.15
N LEU A 125 8.88 -9.78 0.12
CA LEU A 125 7.99 -10.37 -0.87
C LEU A 125 7.73 -9.40 -2.03
N ILE A 126 7.41 -8.14 -1.73
CA ILE A 126 7.19 -7.11 -2.75
C ILE A 126 8.46 -6.94 -3.61
N ARG A 127 9.62 -6.75 -2.96
CA ARG A 127 10.89 -6.50 -3.65
C ARG A 127 11.39 -7.69 -4.48
N SER A 128 10.96 -8.91 -4.16
CA SER A 128 11.24 -10.09 -4.96
C SER A 128 10.43 -10.17 -6.25
N GLY A 129 9.45 -9.32 -6.39
CA GLY A 129 8.57 -9.26 -7.55
C GLY A 129 9.21 -8.57 -8.77
N ILE A 130 8.37 -8.18 -9.69
CA ILE A 130 8.77 -7.56 -10.95
C ILE A 130 8.68 -6.05 -10.81
N PRO A 131 9.78 -5.30 -10.98
CA PRO A 131 9.74 -3.84 -10.99
C PRO A 131 8.81 -3.32 -12.07
N VAL A 132 8.01 -2.32 -11.72
CA VAL A 132 7.12 -1.61 -12.65
C VAL A 132 7.22 -0.11 -12.40
N GLU A 133 6.89 0.67 -13.40
CA GLU A 133 6.83 2.12 -13.26
C GLU A 133 5.42 2.58 -12.92
N LEU A 134 5.32 3.63 -12.13
CA LEU A 134 4.06 4.34 -11.89
C LEU A 134 3.73 5.18 -13.13
N ASP A 135 2.49 5.10 -13.59
CA ASP A 135 2.05 5.88 -14.75
C ASP A 135 1.55 7.28 -14.34
N ALA A 136 1.10 8.05 -15.32
CA ALA A 136 0.65 9.42 -15.09
C ALA A 136 -0.56 9.51 -14.15
N GLU A 137 -1.49 8.56 -14.22
CA GLU A 137 -2.63 8.51 -13.30
C GLU A 137 -2.17 8.24 -11.87
N ASP A 138 -1.28 7.27 -11.69
CA ASP A 138 -0.70 6.96 -10.39
C ASP A 138 0.00 8.18 -9.78
N MET A 139 0.82 8.85 -10.57
CA MET A 139 1.56 10.04 -10.12
C MET A 139 0.62 11.19 -9.76
N THR A 140 -0.48 11.36 -10.48
CA THR A 140 -1.50 12.36 -10.18
C THR A 140 -2.17 12.08 -8.83
N VAL A 141 -2.58 10.85 -8.60
CA VAL A 141 -3.24 10.45 -7.34
C VAL A 141 -2.28 10.58 -6.17
N LEU A 142 -1.07 10.03 -6.29
CA LEU A 142 -0.09 10.03 -5.19
C LEU A 142 0.45 11.43 -4.90
N GLY A 143 0.64 12.24 -5.93
CA GLY A 143 1.10 13.63 -5.79
C GLY A 143 0.01 14.61 -5.38
N ARG A 144 -1.25 14.18 -5.34
CA ARG A 144 -2.41 15.05 -5.09
C ARG A 144 -2.46 16.26 -6.02
N LEU A 145 -2.05 16.08 -7.27
CA LEU A 145 -1.94 17.17 -8.25
C LEU A 145 -3.30 17.74 -8.65
N ASP A 146 -4.38 16.99 -8.46
CA ASP A 146 -5.73 17.46 -8.75
C ASP A 146 -6.15 18.65 -7.85
N SER A 147 -5.56 18.77 -6.68
CA SER A 147 -5.82 19.90 -5.76
C SER A 147 -5.12 21.19 -6.18
N LEU A 148 -4.19 21.14 -7.13
CA LEU A 148 -3.46 22.31 -7.62
C LEU A 148 -4.15 23.03 -8.78
N LYS A 149 -5.24 22.50 -9.31
CA LYS A 149 -5.97 23.08 -10.44
C LYS A 149 -6.86 24.28 -10.06
N PHE A 150 -6.88 24.67 -8.80
CA PHE A 150 -7.77 25.72 -8.29
C PHE A 150 -7.03 26.94 -7.70
N VAL A 151 -5.80 27.09 -8.10
CA VAL A 151 -5.04 28.31 -7.72
C VAL A 151 -4.96 29.27 -8.91
#